data_e319d7dcfdef66a0ca4517816e382aa9
#
_entry.id   e319d7dcfdef66a0ca4517816e382aa9
#
_cell.length_a   1.000
_cell.length_b   1.000
_cell.length_c   1.000
_cell.angle_alpha   90.00
_cell.angle_beta   90.00
_cell.angle_gamma   90.00
#
_symmetry.space_group_name_H-M   'P 1'
#
loop_
_entity.id
_entity.type
_entity.pdbx_description
1 polymer ?
#
loop_
_entity_poly.entity_id
_entity_poly.type
_entity_poly.pdbx_seq_one_letter_code
_entity_poly.pdbx_strand_id
1 'polypeptide(L)'
;LLGCISALLISSQSFAETTMSQEGQYIFNSLGFYIGGVLVAFMAAGFCMLESGLVTTKSVSTIAAKNIGKFAICSLIFFLVGYNLAYGVPEGGYVGSFTIWTDSSDAETGYSGYSDWFFQTMFVCATASIVSGAVAERIKIWPFFIFAAIMAGLIYPISMGWQWGGGWLASGGFSDFAGSTLVHGCGGAAALAG
;
A
#
# COMPACT_ATOMS: atom_id res chain seq x y z
N LEU A 1 30.70 -65.34 -16.51
CA LEU A 1 31.19 -64.01 -16.21
C LEU A 1 30.01 -63.14 -15.77
N LEU A 2 29.73 -63.18 -14.46
CA LEU A 2 28.71 -62.33 -13.83
C LEU A 2 29.34 -60.97 -13.58
N GLY A 3 28.91 -59.95 -14.31
CA GLY A 3 29.21 -58.56 -14.01
C GLY A 3 28.37 -58.06 -12.86
N CYS A 4 28.99 -57.72 -11.74
CA CYS A 4 28.38 -57.01 -10.66
C CYS A 4 27.99 -55.58 -11.11
N ILE A 5 26.75 -55.37 -11.38
CA ILE A 5 26.19 -54.01 -11.50
C ILE A 5 25.97 -53.52 -10.08
N SER A 6 26.93 -52.77 -9.56
CA SER A 6 26.77 -52.00 -8.32
C SER A 6 25.71 -50.93 -8.58
N ALA A 7 24.51 -51.21 -8.13
CA ALA A 7 23.48 -50.18 -8.03
C ALA A 7 23.96 -49.14 -7.04
N LEU A 8 24.47 -48.02 -7.53
CA LEU A 8 24.62 -46.79 -6.79
C LEU A 8 23.21 -46.36 -6.35
N LEU A 9 22.83 -46.75 -5.14
CA LEU A 9 21.75 -46.13 -4.43
C LEU A 9 22.18 -44.67 -4.18
N ILE A 10 21.87 -43.83 -5.13
CA ILE A 10 21.81 -42.40 -4.84
C ILE A 10 20.65 -42.29 -3.86
N SER A 11 21.01 -42.26 -2.56
CA SER A 11 20.08 -41.82 -1.55
C SER A 11 19.68 -40.40 -1.98
N SER A 12 18.50 -40.25 -2.53
CA SER A 12 17.85 -38.96 -2.60
C SER A 12 17.76 -38.47 -1.17
N GLN A 13 18.72 -37.66 -0.77
CA GLN A 13 18.55 -36.84 0.41
C GLN A 13 17.30 -36.03 0.11
N SER A 14 16.20 -36.46 0.66
CA SER A 14 15.04 -35.62 0.87
C SER A 14 15.59 -34.41 1.64
N PHE A 15 15.87 -33.34 0.93
CA PHE A 15 15.93 -32.05 1.58
C PHE A 15 14.55 -31.91 2.20
N ALA A 16 14.49 -32.12 3.53
CA ALA A 16 13.30 -31.76 4.27
C ALA A 16 13.03 -30.31 3.90
N GLU A 17 11.95 -30.07 3.17
CA GLU A 17 11.45 -28.73 3.01
C GLU A 17 11.29 -28.22 4.43
N THR A 18 12.17 -27.33 4.82
CA THR A 18 12.07 -26.66 6.12
C THR A 18 10.91 -25.68 5.93
N THR A 19 9.69 -26.21 6.03
CA THR A 19 8.50 -25.37 6.08
C THR A 19 8.62 -24.55 7.35
N MET A 20 8.72 -23.24 7.16
CA MET A 20 8.77 -22.28 8.24
C MET A 20 7.50 -22.46 9.09
N SER A 21 7.62 -22.41 10.41
CA SER A 21 6.43 -22.46 11.28
C SER A 21 5.51 -21.28 10.98
N GLN A 22 4.21 -21.42 11.27
CA GLN A 22 3.25 -20.32 11.09
C GLN A 22 3.67 -19.03 11.81
N GLU A 23 4.19 -19.17 13.03
CA GLU A 23 4.76 -18.03 13.76
C GLU A 23 5.97 -17.42 13.05
N GLY A 24 6.84 -18.25 12.48
CA GLY A 24 7.97 -17.79 11.67
C GLY A 24 7.51 -17.00 10.44
N GLN A 25 6.52 -17.51 9.72
CA GLN A 25 5.93 -16.81 8.58
C GLN A 25 5.30 -15.48 8.99
N TYR A 26 4.52 -15.48 10.08
CA TYR A 26 3.92 -14.28 10.63
C TYR A 26 4.96 -13.19 10.95
N ILE A 27 6.05 -13.57 11.63
CA ILE A 27 7.13 -12.65 12.00
C ILE A 27 7.83 -12.10 10.75
N PHE A 28 8.21 -12.99 9.81
CA PHE A 28 8.92 -12.57 8.60
C PHE A 28 8.08 -11.69 7.69
N ASN A 29 6.82 -12.04 7.48
CA ASN A 29 5.91 -11.25 6.64
C ASN A 29 5.64 -9.89 7.27
N SER A 30 5.38 -9.85 8.59
CA SER A 30 5.17 -8.60 9.32
C SER A 30 6.40 -7.70 9.26
N LEU A 31 7.59 -8.26 9.44
CA LEU A 31 8.85 -7.52 9.30
C LEU A 31 9.04 -7.02 7.87
N GLY A 32 8.72 -7.86 6.86
CA GLY A 32 8.76 -7.51 5.45
C GLY A 32 7.88 -6.31 5.13
N PHE A 33 6.65 -6.28 5.65
CA PHE A 33 5.75 -5.14 5.50
C PHE A 33 6.27 -3.87 6.18
N TYR A 34 6.86 -3.96 7.38
CA TYR A 34 7.47 -2.80 8.03
C TYR A 34 8.66 -2.26 7.24
N ILE A 35 9.58 -3.12 6.79
CA ILE A 35 10.72 -2.71 5.98
C ILE A 35 10.25 -2.11 4.66
N GLY A 36 9.33 -2.77 3.96
CA GLY A 36 8.72 -2.27 2.73
C GLY A 36 8.03 -0.92 2.95
N GLY A 37 7.25 -0.79 4.02
CA GLY A 37 6.60 0.46 4.38
C GLY A 37 7.57 1.61 4.63
N VAL A 38 8.66 1.37 5.35
CA VAL A 38 9.71 2.37 5.54
C VAL A 38 10.34 2.79 4.21
N LEU A 39 10.63 1.83 3.31
CA LEU A 39 11.17 2.13 1.98
C LEU A 39 10.18 2.97 1.15
N VAL A 40 8.90 2.63 1.16
CA VAL A 40 7.86 3.41 0.48
C VAL A 40 7.68 4.79 1.11
N ALA A 41 7.86 4.93 2.44
CA ALA A 41 7.79 6.21 3.13
C ALA A 41 8.83 7.22 2.61
N PHE A 42 9.98 6.77 2.10
CA PHE A 42 10.94 7.65 1.42
C PHE A 42 10.34 8.36 0.21
N MET A 43 9.31 7.79 -0.43
CA MET A 43 8.59 8.50 -1.49
C MET A 43 7.91 9.77 -0.97
N ALA A 44 7.33 9.75 0.24
CA ALA A 44 6.73 10.95 0.83
C ALA A 44 7.78 12.05 1.07
N ALA A 45 8.97 11.68 1.55
CA ALA A 45 10.10 12.62 1.68
C ALA A 45 10.56 13.12 0.30
N GLY A 46 10.68 12.23 -0.69
CA GLY A 46 11.04 12.56 -2.07
C GLY A 46 10.06 13.55 -2.70
N PHE A 47 8.75 13.33 -2.53
CA PHE A 47 7.72 14.28 -3.00
C PHE A 47 7.82 15.62 -2.30
N CYS A 48 8.05 15.65 -0.99
CA CYS A 48 8.23 16.90 -0.27
C CYS A 48 9.44 17.70 -0.80
N MET A 49 10.55 17.03 -1.06
CA MET A 49 11.76 17.65 -1.64
C MET A 49 11.51 18.13 -3.06
N LEU A 50 10.90 17.29 -3.90
CA LEU A 50 10.57 17.62 -5.29
C LEU A 50 9.64 18.84 -5.36
N GLU A 51 8.53 18.80 -4.65
CA GLU A 51 7.57 19.92 -4.62
C GLU A 51 8.23 21.21 -4.10
N SER A 52 9.05 21.11 -3.03
CA SER A 52 9.78 22.25 -2.49
C SER A 52 10.76 22.87 -3.50
N GLY A 53 11.35 22.06 -4.37
CA GLY A 53 12.25 22.52 -5.43
C GLY A 53 11.54 23.13 -6.65
N LEU A 54 10.25 22.84 -6.83
CA LEU A 54 9.46 23.29 -7.99
C LEU A 54 8.61 24.55 -7.72
N VAL A 55 8.47 24.94 -6.44
CA VAL A 55 7.68 26.11 -6.05
C VAL A 55 8.55 27.33 -5.76
N THR A 56 7.92 28.50 -5.66
CA THR A 56 8.62 29.73 -5.26
C THR A 56 9.16 29.63 -3.82
N THR A 57 10.27 30.25 -3.53
CA THR A 57 10.95 30.22 -2.22
C THR A 57 10.00 30.54 -1.05
N LYS A 58 9.08 31.48 -1.23
CA LYS A 58 8.09 31.87 -0.21
C LYS A 58 7.06 30.77 0.09
N SER A 59 6.88 29.82 -0.81
CA SER A 59 5.90 28.74 -0.69
C SER A 59 6.48 27.45 -0.09
N VAL A 60 7.80 27.32 0.02
CA VAL A 60 8.49 26.11 0.49
C VAL A 60 8.01 25.67 1.87
N SER A 61 7.89 26.58 2.83
CA SER A 61 7.41 26.25 4.18
C SER A 61 5.97 25.74 4.18
N THR A 62 5.11 26.31 3.34
CA THR A 62 3.73 25.85 3.16
C THR A 62 3.68 24.47 2.53
N ILE A 63 4.54 24.19 1.55
CA ILE A 63 4.65 22.87 0.93
C ILE A 63 5.11 21.82 1.95
N ALA A 64 6.13 22.12 2.75
CA ALA A 64 6.58 21.22 3.80
C ALA A 64 5.47 20.92 4.82
N ALA A 65 4.79 21.94 5.32
CA ALA A 65 3.66 21.79 6.25
C ALA A 65 2.51 21.00 5.62
N LYS A 66 2.19 21.26 4.34
CA LYS A 66 1.19 20.53 3.56
C LYS A 66 1.53 19.03 3.46
N ASN A 67 2.78 18.68 3.19
CA ASN A 67 3.21 17.28 3.09
C ASN A 67 3.13 16.56 4.44
N ILE A 68 3.53 17.18 5.54
CA ILE A 68 3.39 16.60 6.89
C ILE A 68 1.91 16.42 7.26
N GLY A 69 1.10 17.46 7.09
CA GLY A 69 -0.33 17.41 7.39
C GLY A 69 -1.08 16.37 6.54
N LYS A 70 -0.78 16.29 5.25
CA LYS A 70 -1.31 15.25 4.35
C LYS A 70 -0.98 13.85 4.86
N PHE A 71 0.28 13.60 5.24
CA PHE A 71 0.69 12.30 5.75
C PHE A 71 -0.13 11.90 6.98
N ALA A 72 -0.27 12.79 7.95
CA ALA A 72 -1.05 12.54 9.16
C ALA A 72 -2.55 12.29 8.85
N ILE A 73 -3.15 13.12 8.00
CA ILE A 73 -4.56 13.00 7.63
C ILE A 73 -4.80 11.69 6.87
N CYS A 74 -3.99 11.38 5.87
CA CYS A 74 -4.14 10.15 5.09
C CYS A 74 -4.01 8.92 5.98
N SER A 75 -3.02 8.88 6.88
CA SER A 75 -2.82 7.76 7.80
C SER A 75 -4.02 7.56 8.72
N LEU A 76 -4.51 8.64 9.32
CA LEU A 76 -5.65 8.57 10.24
C LEU A 76 -6.94 8.13 9.51
N ILE A 77 -7.26 8.74 8.39
CA ILE A 77 -8.51 8.44 7.67
C ILE A 77 -8.46 7.03 7.06
N PHE A 78 -7.31 6.60 6.54
CA PHE A 78 -7.15 5.25 6.04
C PHE A 78 -7.27 4.21 7.16
N PHE A 79 -6.76 4.50 8.37
CA PHE A 79 -6.97 3.66 9.55
C PHE A 79 -8.45 3.56 9.91
N LEU A 80 -9.16 4.69 9.95
CA LEU A 80 -10.55 4.71 10.42
C LEU A 80 -11.51 4.00 9.46
N VAL A 81 -11.34 4.21 8.14
CA VAL A 81 -12.32 3.77 7.15
C VAL A 81 -11.69 3.10 5.94
N GLY A 82 -10.59 3.66 5.43
CA GLY A 82 -10.05 3.28 4.13
C GLY A 82 -9.58 1.84 4.06
N TYR A 83 -8.98 1.31 5.12
CA TYR A 83 -8.46 -0.06 5.14
C TYR A 83 -9.58 -1.10 4.95
N ASN A 84 -10.68 -0.98 5.70
CA ASN A 84 -11.82 -1.88 5.53
C ASN A 84 -12.54 -1.68 4.19
N LEU A 85 -12.55 -0.45 3.70
CA LEU A 85 -13.13 -0.18 2.38
C LEU A 85 -12.31 -0.82 1.25
N ALA A 86 -10.99 -0.92 1.42
CA ALA A 86 -10.10 -1.54 0.44
C ALA A 86 -10.10 -3.08 0.53
N TYR A 87 -9.97 -3.64 1.74
CA TYR A 87 -9.83 -5.09 1.94
C TYR A 87 -11.12 -5.82 2.28
N GLY A 88 -12.17 -5.09 2.67
CA GLY A 88 -13.48 -5.66 2.92
C GLY A 88 -14.34 -5.82 1.65
N VAL A 89 -13.75 -5.80 0.47
CA VAL A 89 -14.45 -6.00 -0.81
C VAL A 89 -14.79 -7.48 -0.94
N PRO A 90 -16.06 -7.85 -1.22
CA PRO A 90 -16.40 -9.22 -1.58
C PRO A 90 -15.66 -9.66 -2.86
N GLU A 91 -15.38 -10.95 -3.00
CA GLU A 91 -14.75 -11.47 -4.22
C GLU A 91 -15.53 -11.02 -5.47
N GLY A 92 -14.83 -10.41 -6.43
CA GLY A 92 -15.44 -9.83 -7.62
C GLY A 92 -16.29 -8.58 -7.38
N GLY A 93 -16.34 -8.07 -6.15
CA GLY A 93 -17.14 -6.89 -5.79
C GLY A 93 -16.49 -5.56 -6.17
N TYR A 94 -17.23 -4.48 -5.96
CA TYR A 94 -16.81 -3.12 -6.33
C TYR A 94 -16.45 -2.24 -5.14
N VAL A 95 -17.04 -2.48 -3.98
CA VAL A 95 -16.92 -1.61 -2.80
C VAL A 95 -16.87 -2.48 -1.55
N GLY A 96 -15.96 -2.17 -0.65
CA GLY A 96 -15.82 -2.83 0.64
C GLY A 96 -16.75 -2.26 1.72
N SER A 97 -16.47 -2.58 2.96
CA SER A 97 -17.31 -2.19 4.10
C SER A 97 -16.91 -0.85 4.69
N PHE A 98 -17.89 0.01 4.98
CA PHE A 98 -17.71 1.27 5.71
C PHE A 98 -17.79 1.02 7.22
N THR A 99 -16.72 0.49 7.78
CA THR A 99 -16.61 0.24 9.22
C THR A 99 -15.26 0.75 9.72
N ILE A 100 -15.18 1.07 11.00
CA ILE A 100 -13.89 1.37 11.62
C ILE A 100 -13.08 0.08 11.66
N TRP A 101 -11.83 0.18 11.17
CA TRP A 101 -10.95 -0.98 11.15
C TRP A 101 -10.49 -1.37 12.55
N THR A 102 -10.49 -2.67 12.79
CA THR A 102 -9.90 -3.29 13.98
C THR A 102 -9.06 -4.47 13.52
N ASP A 103 -7.84 -4.58 14.04
CA ASP A 103 -6.99 -5.71 13.71
C ASP A 103 -7.51 -6.99 14.35
N SER A 104 -7.70 -8.02 13.53
CA SER A 104 -8.05 -9.37 13.94
C SER A 104 -7.03 -10.40 13.44
N SER A 105 -5.85 -9.94 13.04
CA SER A 105 -4.79 -10.80 12.50
C SER A 105 -4.17 -11.66 13.62
N ASP A 106 -3.85 -12.91 13.24
CA ASP A 106 -3.18 -13.90 14.08
C ASP A 106 -2.12 -14.67 13.27
N ALA A 107 -1.54 -15.69 13.86
CA ALA A 107 -0.54 -16.51 13.16
C ALA A 107 -1.08 -17.24 11.94
N GLU A 108 -2.39 -17.55 11.89
CA GLU A 108 -3.04 -18.17 10.73
C GLU A 108 -3.19 -17.20 9.56
N THR A 109 -3.38 -15.91 9.86
CA THR A 109 -3.41 -14.83 8.85
C THR A 109 -2.05 -14.68 8.14
N GLY A 110 -0.96 -15.08 8.82
CA GLY A 110 0.39 -15.12 8.28
C GLY A 110 1.14 -13.78 8.29
N TYR A 111 0.53 -12.70 8.78
CA TYR A 111 1.15 -11.39 9.01
C TYR A 111 0.31 -10.53 9.95
N SER A 112 0.91 -9.51 10.58
CA SER A 112 0.20 -8.53 11.41
C SER A 112 -0.57 -7.54 10.54
N GLY A 113 -1.87 -7.37 10.78
CA GLY A 113 -2.70 -6.37 10.11
C GLY A 113 -2.17 -4.95 10.31
N TYR A 114 -1.60 -4.63 11.47
CA TYR A 114 -0.94 -3.33 11.70
C TYR A 114 0.27 -3.12 10.80
N SER A 115 1.05 -4.17 10.48
CA SER A 115 2.19 -4.07 9.59
C SER A 115 1.74 -3.85 8.15
N ASP A 116 0.69 -4.54 7.69
CA ASP A 116 0.10 -4.33 6.38
C ASP A 116 -0.57 -2.95 6.29
N TRP A 117 -1.36 -2.55 7.29
CA TRP A 117 -1.91 -1.20 7.35
C TRP A 117 -0.83 -0.11 7.22
N PHE A 118 0.28 -0.26 7.93
CA PHE A 118 1.41 0.67 7.84
C PHE A 118 1.96 0.72 6.42
N PHE A 119 2.22 -0.45 5.82
CA PHE A 119 2.72 -0.56 4.45
C PHE A 119 1.76 0.09 3.44
N GLN A 120 0.49 -0.24 3.50
CA GLN A 120 -0.53 0.28 2.58
C GLN A 120 -0.79 1.78 2.76
N THR A 121 -0.69 2.29 3.98
CA THR A 121 -0.79 3.72 4.26
C THR A 121 0.25 4.53 3.50
N MET A 122 1.44 4.01 3.27
CA MET A 122 2.48 4.70 2.50
C MET A 122 2.07 4.88 1.04
N PHE A 123 1.36 3.93 0.45
CA PHE A 123 0.82 4.06 -0.91
C PHE A 123 -0.35 5.05 -0.98
N VAL A 124 -1.21 5.09 0.03
CA VAL A 124 -2.24 6.15 0.17
C VAL A 124 -1.59 7.54 0.18
N CYS A 125 -0.56 7.70 0.99
CA CYS A 125 0.19 8.95 1.08
C CYS A 125 0.89 9.30 -0.24
N ALA A 126 1.43 8.32 -0.94
CA ALA A 126 2.06 8.51 -2.26
C ALA A 126 1.03 8.98 -3.30
N THR A 127 -0.15 8.35 -3.35
CA THR A 127 -1.25 8.74 -4.26
C THR A 127 -1.67 10.19 -4.04
N ALA A 128 -1.88 10.59 -2.77
CA ALA A 128 -2.19 11.98 -2.43
C ALA A 128 -1.03 12.94 -2.73
N SER A 129 0.23 12.46 -2.72
CA SER A 129 1.41 13.26 -3.05
C SER A 129 1.46 13.62 -4.53
N ILE A 130 1.07 12.72 -5.42
CA ILE A 130 0.99 12.98 -6.86
C ILE A 130 0.07 14.17 -7.14
N VAL A 131 -1.09 14.20 -6.49
CA VAL A 131 -2.03 15.33 -6.60
C VAL A 131 -1.46 16.59 -5.96
N SER A 132 -0.80 16.45 -4.82
CA SER A 132 -0.18 17.57 -4.09
C SER A 132 0.74 18.39 -4.97
N GLY A 133 1.58 17.74 -5.78
CA GLY A 133 2.48 18.41 -6.72
C GLY A 133 1.74 19.13 -7.85
N ALA A 134 0.72 18.51 -8.43
CA ALA A 134 -0.05 19.07 -9.53
C ALA A 134 -0.80 20.36 -9.15
N VAL A 135 -1.28 20.45 -7.91
CA VAL A 135 -2.03 21.61 -7.40
C VAL A 135 -1.17 22.56 -6.55
N ALA A 136 0.16 22.37 -6.52
CA ALA A 136 1.08 23.22 -5.76
C ALA A 136 0.94 24.68 -6.18
N GLU A 137 0.93 25.59 -5.20
CA GLU A 137 0.71 27.03 -5.35
C GLU A 137 -0.68 27.45 -5.94
N ARG A 138 -1.55 26.49 -6.30
CA ARG A 138 -2.86 26.74 -6.90
C ARG A 138 -4.02 26.50 -5.93
N ILE A 139 -3.84 25.63 -4.98
CA ILE A 139 -4.85 25.29 -3.95
C ILE A 139 -4.47 25.84 -2.58
N LYS A 140 -5.46 26.25 -1.79
CA LYS A 140 -5.26 26.59 -0.39
C LYS A 140 -5.07 25.34 0.45
N ILE A 141 -4.36 25.44 1.57
CA ILE A 141 -3.98 24.28 2.39
C ILE A 141 -5.18 23.51 2.95
N TRP A 142 -6.22 24.18 3.43
CA TRP A 142 -7.39 23.51 4.00
C TRP A 142 -8.24 22.74 2.98
N PRO A 143 -8.60 23.30 1.82
CA PRO A 143 -9.22 22.52 0.74
C PRO A 143 -8.39 21.31 0.33
N PHE A 144 -7.05 21.42 0.30
CA PHE A 144 -6.19 20.30 0.01
C PHE A 144 -6.27 19.21 1.10
N PHE A 145 -6.35 19.58 2.38
CA PHE A 145 -6.49 18.59 3.47
C PHE A 145 -7.84 17.86 3.42
N ILE A 146 -8.93 18.56 3.06
CA ILE A 146 -10.24 17.93 2.83
C ILE A 146 -10.14 16.95 1.66
N PHE A 147 -9.53 17.36 0.57
CA PHE A 147 -9.28 16.48 -0.58
C PHE A 147 -8.45 15.25 -0.18
N ALA A 148 -7.37 15.42 0.57
CA ALA A 148 -6.53 14.32 1.04
C ALA A 148 -7.31 13.33 1.91
N ALA A 149 -8.21 13.81 2.76
CA ALA A 149 -9.09 12.97 3.57
C ALA A 149 -10.07 12.16 2.69
N ILE A 150 -10.68 12.77 1.68
CA ILE A 150 -11.57 12.08 0.72
C ILE A 150 -10.78 11.07 -0.12
N MET A 151 -9.59 11.44 -0.54
CA MET A 151 -8.71 10.55 -1.29
C MET A 151 -8.33 9.31 -0.48
N ALA A 152 -7.95 9.48 0.78
CA ALA A 152 -7.53 8.40 1.67
C ALA A 152 -8.68 7.54 2.21
N GLY A 153 -9.86 8.13 2.38
CA GLY A 153 -11.02 7.45 2.96
C GLY A 153 -11.99 6.84 1.94
N LEU A 154 -11.94 7.30 0.69
CA LEU A 154 -12.96 6.91 -0.29
C LEU A 154 -12.34 6.55 -1.64
N ILE A 155 -11.72 7.52 -2.34
CA ILE A 155 -11.37 7.36 -3.76
C ILE A 155 -10.32 6.26 -3.94
N TYR A 156 -9.19 6.38 -3.24
CA TYR A 156 -8.10 5.42 -3.35
C TYR A 156 -8.46 4.04 -2.80
N PRO A 157 -9.10 3.90 -1.61
CA PRO A 157 -9.48 2.60 -1.09
C PRO A 157 -10.42 1.81 -2.02
N ILE A 158 -11.38 2.48 -2.65
CA ILE A 158 -12.27 1.82 -3.63
C ILE A 158 -11.45 1.29 -4.81
N SER A 159 -10.60 2.12 -5.41
CA SER A 159 -9.78 1.68 -6.54
C SER A 159 -8.77 0.59 -6.15
N MET A 160 -8.18 0.68 -4.98
CA MET A 160 -7.30 -0.35 -4.41
C MET A 160 -8.04 -1.67 -4.20
N GLY A 161 -9.26 -1.62 -3.67
CA GLY A 161 -10.10 -2.78 -3.43
C GLY A 161 -10.42 -3.57 -4.68
N TRP A 162 -10.53 -2.91 -5.83
CA TRP A 162 -10.83 -3.57 -7.10
C TRP A 162 -9.77 -4.61 -7.52
N GLN A 163 -8.53 -4.45 -7.12
CA GLN A 163 -7.45 -5.38 -7.46
C GLN A 163 -6.78 -5.94 -6.21
N TRP A 164 -6.13 -5.13 -5.37
CA TRP A 164 -5.42 -5.64 -4.21
C TRP A 164 -6.36 -6.17 -3.12
N GLY A 165 -7.59 -5.68 -3.07
CA GLY A 165 -8.64 -6.20 -2.19
C GLY A 165 -9.41 -7.41 -2.74
N GLY A 166 -9.02 -7.98 -3.88
CA GLY A 166 -9.71 -9.15 -4.47
C GLY A 166 -11.01 -8.83 -5.21
N GLY A 167 -11.27 -7.57 -5.54
CA GLY A 167 -12.48 -7.12 -6.23
C GLY A 167 -12.52 -7.50 -7.72
N TRP A 168 -13.41 -6.87 -8.46
CA TRP A 168 -13.78 -7.23 -9.83
C TRP A 168 -12.62 -7.24 -10.83
N LEU A 169 -11.62 -6.35 -10.67
CA LEU A 169 -10.44 -6.35 -11.54
C LEU A 169 -9.55 -7.56 -11.29
N ALA A 170 -9.34 -7.94 -10.02
CA ALA A 170 -8.59 -9.13 -9.67
C ALA A 170 -9.26 -10.38 -10.21
N SER A 171 -10.58 -10.52 -10.02
CA SER A 171 -11.39 -11.62 -10.54
C SER A 171 -11.38 -11.69 -12.09
N GLY A 172 -11.23 -10.52 -12.75
CA GLY A 172 -11.05 -10.41 -14.19
C GLY A 172 -9.64 -10.71 -14.69
N GLY A 173 -8.69 -11.06 -13.81
CA GLY A 173 -7.31 -11.38 -14.16
C GLY A 173 -6.39 -10.16 -14.30
N PHE A 174 -6.83 -8.97 -13.98
CA PHE A 174 -5.97 -7.79 -13.96
C PHE A 174 -4.98 -7.89 -12.80
N SER A 175 -3.72 -7.55 -13.05
CA SER A 175 -2.66 -7.56 -12.04
C SER A 175 -1.88 -6.25 -12.07
N ASP A 176 -1.79 -5.61 -10.91
CA ASP A 176 -0.92 -4.47 -10.65
C ASP A 176 0.01 -4.81 -9.48
N PHE A 177 1.26 -5.12 -9.78
CA PHE A 177 2.21 -5.59 -8.76
C PHE A 177 2.66 -4.44 -7.85
N ALA A 178 3.01 -3.29 -8.43
CA ALA A 178 3.67 -2.20 -7.71
C ALA A 178 2.83 -0.93 -7.55
N GLY A 179 1.56 -0.93 -7.99
CA GLY A 179 0.68 0.23 -7.90
C GLY A 179 0.80 1.22 -9.07
N SER A 180 1.29 0.76 -10.23
CA SER A 180 1.37 1.64 -11.41
C SER A 180 0.01 2.23 -11.79
N THR A 181 -1.05 1.44 -11.72
CA THR A 181 -2.42 1.86 -11.98
C THR A 181 -3.11 2.30 -10.69
N LEU A 182 -3.03 1.48 -9.65
CA LEU A 182 -3.76 1.73 -8.40
C LEU A 182 -3.26 3.00 -7.69
N VAL A 183 -1.96 3.19 -7.59
CA VAL A 183 -1.36 4.34 -6.90
C VAL A 183 -1.16 5.49 -7.87
N HIS A 184 -0.35 5.27 -8.91
CA HIS A 184 0.07 6.36 -9.81
C HIS A 184 -1.02 6.73 -10.81
N GLY A 185 -1.75 5.77 -11.36
CA GLY A 185 -2.88 6.04 -12.25
C GLY A 185 -4.03 6.74 -11.53
N CYS A 186 -4.41 6.28 -10.34
CA CYS A 186 -5.43 6.93 -9.51
C CYS A 186 -4.99 8.36 -9.12
N GLY A 187 -3.77 8.53 -8.63
CA GLY A 187 -3.20 9.84 -8.29
C GLY A 187 -3.12 10.76 -9.50
N GLY A 188 -2.69 10.25 -10.65
CA GLY A 188 -2.61 11.01 -11.91
C GLY A 188 -3.97 11.46 -12.42
N ALA A 189 -4.99 10.59 -12.37
CA ALA A 189 -6.37 10.94 -12.74
C ALA A 189 -6.94 12.02 -11.82
N ALA A 190 -6.72 11.88 -10.51
CA ALA A 190 -7.15 12.88 -9.54
C ALA A 190 -6.39 14.22 -9.71
N ALA A 191 -5.10 14.18 -10.07
CA ALA A 191 -4.32 15.38 -10.38
C ALA A 191 -4.79 16.10 -11.65
N LEU A 192 -5.26 15.33 -12.63
CA LEU A 192 -5.84 15.89 -13.86
C LEU A 192 -7.18 16.57 -13.61
N ALA A 193 -7.96 16.04 -12.68
CA ALA A 193 -9.27 16.60 -12.31
C ALA A 193 -9.17 17.85 -11.42
N GLY A 194 -8.08 17.99 -10.64
CA GLY A 194 -7.84 19.10 -9.71
C GLY A 194 -7.15 20.27 -10.39
#